data_c6e264239401b7fc4564cefd6aea66bf
#
_entry.id   c6e264239401b7fc4564cefd6aea66bf
#
_cell.length_a   1.000
_cell.length_b   1.000
_cell.length_c   1.000
_cell.angle_alpha   90.00
_cell.angle_beta   90.00
_cell.angle_gamma   90.00
#
_symmetry.space_group_name_H-M   'P 1'
#
loop_
_entity.id
_entity.type
_entity.pdbx_description
1 polymer ?
#
loop_
_entity_poly.entity_id
_entity_poly.type
_entity_poly.pdbx_seq_one_letter_code
_entity_poly.pdbx_strand_id
1 'polypeptide(L)'
;VAVKAGASYAIVVMLTASLVTAFASGMGIAEGLTTLVQGASKMFWMFFMFILFDPFVNYVAASGAFDAIAGYMQPLIDAGGVVAFLMLSTAIGVFGISGAGVAQAKMIHDLFLPLVVLLSVKMDIWALVILVGCQITFFVTPTVDMVGNMGLARSKDIKAMLKNGWVITIVTFVYV
;
A
#
# COMPACT_ATOMS: atom_id res chain seq x y z
N VAL A 1 -18.93 6.00 10.43
CA VAL A 1 -19.72 6.92 9.58
C VAL A 1 -18.81 7.98 8.95
N ALA A 2 -17.90 8.64 9.69
CA ALA A 2 -17.00 9.69 9.19
C ALA A 2 -16.02 9.18 8.11
N VAL A 3 -15.48 7.97 8.25
CA VAL A 3 -14.55 7.36 7.28
C VAL A 3 -15.24 7.09 5.93
N LYS A 4 -16.50 6.62 5.95
CA LYS A 4 -17.28 6.41 4.71
C LYS A 4 -17.57 7.73 4.00
N ALA A 5 -17.89 8.78 4.74
CA ALA A 5 -18.14 10.10 4.17
C ALA A 5 -16.88 10.69 3.52
N GLY A 6 -15.71 10.52 4.16
CA GLY A 6 -14.42 10.97 3.61
C GLY A 6 -14.04 10.30 2.31
N ALA A 7 -14.20 8.97 2.22
CA ALA A 7 -13.91 8.22 1.00
C ALA A 7 -14.82 8.61 -0.16
N SER A 8 -16.13 8.77 0.08
CA SER A 8 -17.08 9.21 -0.94
C SER A 8 -16.77 10.63 -1.43
N TYR A 9 -16.39 11.52 -0.51
CA TYR A 9 -15.98 12.88 -0.86
C TYR A 9 -14.73 12.89 -1.74
N ALA A 10 -13.72 12.11 -1.40
CA ALA A 10 -12.49 12.02 -2.19
C ALA A 10 -12.75 11.53 -3.62
N ILE A 11 -13.63 10.52 -3.81
CA ILE A 11 -14.00 10.03 -5.13
C ILE A 11 -14.67 11.13 -5.96
N VAL A 12 -15.63 11.85 -5.38
CA VAL A 12 -16.32 12.94 -6.07
C VAL A 12 -15.34 14.06 -6.47
N VAL A 13 -14.46 14.45 -5.54
CA VAL A 13 -13.44 15.48 -5.82
C VAL A 13 -12.48 15.04 -6.92
N MET A 14 -12.02 13.80 -6.90
CA MET A 14 -11.13 13.27 -7.95
C MET A 14 -11.80 13.22 -9.33
N LEU A 15 -13.06 12.77 -9.39
CA LEU A 15 -13.83 12.74 -10.65
C LEU A 15 -14.08 14.14 -11.20
N THR A 16 -14.52 15.07 -10.35
CA THR A 16 -14.76 16.45 -10.77
C THR A 16 -13.49 17.15 -11.20
N ALA A 17 -12.39 17.00 -10.46
CA ALA A 17 -11.10 17.55 -10.84
C ALA A 17 -10.59 17.01 -12.18
N SER A 18 -10.74 15.70 -12.41
CA SER A 18 -10.35 15.06 -13.67
C SER A 18 -11.16 15.61 -14.85
N LEU A 19 -12.47 15.75 -14.70
CA LEU A 19 -13.34 16.31 -15.75
C LEU A 19 -13.02 17.78 -16.01
N VAL A 20 -12.86 18.59 -14.96
CA VAL A 20 -12.49 20.01 -15.10
C VAL A 20 -11.16 20.15 -15.83
N THR A 21 -10.15 19.33 -15.47
CA THR A 21 -8.85 19.34 -16.15
C THR A 21 -8.98 18.93 -17.62
N ALA A 22 -9.77 17.92 -17.94
CA ALA A 22 -10.02 17.49 -19.31
C ALA A 22 -10.64 18.61 -20.14
N PHE A 23 -11.66 19.28 -19.63
CA PHE A 23 -12.31 20.40 -20.34
C PHE A 23 -11.41 21.63 -20.45
N ALA A 24 -10.65 21.94 -19.40
CA ALA A 24 -9.69 23.04 -19.43
C ALA A 24 -8.55 22.81 -20.45
N SER A 25 -8.21 21.55 -20.73
CA SER A 25 -7.24 21.17 -21.76
C SER A 25 -7.81 21.14 -23.19
N GLY A 26 -9.10 21.50 -23.38
CA GLY A 26 -9.75 21.54 -24.64
C GLY A 26 -10.37 20.24 -25.14
N MET A 27 -10.47 19.21 -24.27
CA MET A 27 -11.14 17.97 -24.62
C MET A 27 -12.65 18.16 -24.74
N GLY A 28 -13.27 17.58 -25.78
CA GLY A 28 -14.71 17.49 -25.89
C GLY A 28 -15.34 16.59 -24.80
N ILE A 29 -16.61 16.83 -24.48
CA ILE A 29 -17.34 16.07 -23.44
C ILE A 29 -17.29 14.56 -23.72
N ALA A 30 -17.58 14.17 -24.96
CA ALA A 30 -17.56 12.75 -25.36
C ALA A 30 -16.17 12.12 -25.24
N GLU A 31 -15.13 12.86 -25.60
CA GLU A 31 -13.74 12.42 -25.51
C GLU A 31 -13.30 12.29 -24.04
N GLY A 32 -13.64 13.25 -23.20
CA GLY A 32 -13.36 13.22 -21.76
C GLY A 32 -14.01 12.02 -21.07
N LEU A 33 -15.29 11.74 -21.36
CA LEU A 33 -15.99 10.59 -20.83
C LEU A 33 -15.41 9.26 -21.34
N THR A 34 -15.06 9.17 -22.62
CA THR A 34 -14.44 7.98 -23.20
C THR A 34 -13.09 7.70 -22.55
N THR A 35 -12.28 8.72 -22.35
CA THR A 35 -10.97 8.61 -21.68
C THR A 35 -11.11 8.16 -20.21
N LEU A 36 -12.12 8.67 -19.52
CA LEU A 36 -12.43 8.26 -18.15
C LEU A 36 -12.81 6.77 -18.06
N VAL A 37 -13.69 6.31 -18.97
CA VAL A 37 -14.08 4.89 -19.05
C VAL A 37 -12.89 4.01 -19.43
N GLN A 38 -12.05 4.43 -20.35
CA GLN A 38 -10.83 3.70 -20.71
C GLN A 38 -9.83 3.64 -19.54
N GLY A 39 -9.72 4.71 -18.75
CA GLY A 39 -8.93 4.72 -17.53
C GLY A 39 -9.47 3.73 -16.48
N ALA A 40 -10.77 3.74 -16.26
CA ALA A 40 -11.44 2.81 -15.35
C ALA A 40 -11.27 1.34 -15.78
N SER A 41 -11.35 1.05 -17.07
CA SER A 41 -11.18 -0.30 -17.61
C SER A 41 -9.78 -0.88 -17.34
N LYS A 42 -8.74 -0.04 -17.32
CA LYS A 42 -7.37 -0.45 -16.99
C LYS A 42 -7.21 -0.84 -15.52
N MET A 43 -8.07 -0.35 -14.64
CA MET A 43 -8.06 -0.68 -13.22
C MET A 43 -8.96 -1.88 -12.87
N PHE A 44 -9.68 -2.43 -13.85
CA PHE A 44 -10.64 -3.51 -13.62
C PHE A 44 -9.99 -4.77 -13.07
N TRP A 45 -8.77 -5.09 -13.50
CA TRP A 45 -8.00 -6.21 -12.97
C TRP A 45 -7.69 -6.04 -11.47
N MET A 46 -7.44 -4.82 -11.02
CA MET A 46 -7.19 -4.51 -9.61
C MET A 46 -8.46 -4.76 -8.77
N PHE A 47 -9.62 -4.44 -9.30
CA PHE A 47 -10.90 -4.76 -8.68
C PHE A 47 -11.08 -6.28 -8.48
N PHE A 48 -10.74 -7.09 -9.49
CA PHE A 48 -10.73 -8.54 -9.36
C PHE A 48 -9.74 -9.04 -8.32
N MET A 49 -8.55 -8.46 -8.27
CA MET A 49 -7.56 -8.77 -7.24
C MET A 49 -8.14 -8.56 -5.83
N PHE A 50 -8.85 -7.46 -5.59
CA PHE A 50 -9.46 -7.22 -4.28
C PHE A 50 -10.56 -8.24 -3.94
N ILE A 51 -11.37 -8.64 -4.92
CA ILE A 51 -12.40 -9.66 -4.71
C ILE A 51 -11.79 -11.03 -4.36
N LEU A 52 -10.71 -11.40 -5.06
CA LEU A 52 -10.04 -12.67 -4.84
C LEU A 52 -9.17 -12.69 -3.58
N PHE A 53 -8.83 -11.51 -3.07
CA PHE A 53 -7.92 -11.38 -1.94
C PHE A 53 -8.56 -11.86 -0.61
N ASP A 54 -9.83 -11.56 -0.37
CA ASP A 54 -10.52 -12.03 0.83
C ASP A 54 -10.58 -13.56 0.95
N PRO A 55 -11.02 -14.34 -0.07
CA PRO A 55 -10.93 -15.79 -0.01
C PRO A 55 -9.49 -16.28 0.12
N PHE A 56 -8.52 -15.65 -0.53
CA PHE A 56 -7.12 -16.01 -0.39
C PHE A 56 -6.63 -15.87 1.06
N VAL A 57 -6.88 -14.73 1.70
CA VAL A 57 -6.50 -14.50 3.11
C VAL A 57 -7.17 -15.51 4.03
N ASN A 58 -8.46 -15.83 3.79
CA ASN A 58 -9.17 -16.84 4.56
C ASN A 58 -8.57 -18.25 4.40
N TYR A 59 -8.13 -18.62 3.20
CA TYR A 59 -7.42 -19.89 2.99
C TYR A 59 -6.06 -19.92 3.70
N VAL A 60 -5.31 -18.83 3.65
CA VAL A 60 -4.04 -18.69 4.37
C VAL A 60 -4.26 -18.78 5.88
N ALA A 61 -5.31 -18.14 6.40
CA ALA A 61 -5.69 -18.25 7.81
C ALA A 61 -6.05 -19.69 8.19
N ALA A 62 -6.88 -20.34 7.38
CA ALA A 62 -7.30 -21.73 7.62
C ALA A 62 -6.15 -22.75 7.52
N SER A 63 -5.08 -22.44 6.80
CA SER A 63 -3.89 -23.29 6.70
C SER A 63 -2.98 -23.26 7.95
N GLY A 64 -3.26 -22.39 8.93
CA GLY A 64 -2.41 -22.17 10.09
C GLY A 64 -1.11 -21.40 9.80
N ALA A 65 -0.98 -20.84 8.61
CA ALA A 65 0.23 -20.08 8.24
C ALA A 65 0.44 -18.86 9.14
N PHE A 66 -0.63 -18.23 9.62
CA PHE A 66 -0.55 -17.09 10.52
C PHE A 66 -0.01 -17.48 11.88
N ASP A 67 -0.43 -18.63 12.42
CA ASP A 67 0.07 -19.17 13.68
C ASP A 67 1.55 -19.55 13.56
N ALA A 68 1.95 -20.12 12.42
CA ALA A 68 3.35 -20.42 12.16
C ALA A 68 4.21 -19.15 12.09
N ILE A 69 3.77 -18.10 11.40
CA ILE A 69 4.47 -16.81 11.35
C ILE A 69 4.56 -16.20 12.75
N ALA A 70 3.46 -16.19 13.51
CA ALA A 70 3.46 -15.72 14.89
C ALA A 70 4.46 -16.50 15.75
N GLY A 71 4.51 -17.84 15.63
CA GLY A 71 5.48 -18.68 16.31
C GLY A 71 6.94 -18.37 15.97
N TYR A 72 7.24 -18.07 14.71
CA TYR A 72 8.59 -17.63 14.29
C TYR A 72 8.94 -16.21 14.78
N MET A 73 7.96 -15.35 14.92
CA MET A 73 8.17 -13.99 15.43
C MET A 73 8.28 -13.92 16.94
N GLN A 74 7.66 -14.88 17.67
CA GLN A 74 7.60 -14.85 19.13
C GLN A 74 8.97 -14.74 19.80
N PRO A 75 10.02 -15.51 19.45
CA PRO A 75 11.34 -15.37 20.07
C PRO A 75 11.98 -14.00 19.85
N LEU A 76 11.69 -13.37 18.70
CA LEU A 76 12.19 -12.03 18.38
C LEU A 76 11.45 -10.96 19.17
N ILE A 77 10.15 -11.16 19.38
CA ILE A 77 9.31 -10.28 20.21
C ILE A 77 9.71 -10.42 21.68
N ASP A 78 9.97 -11.63 22.15
CA ASP A 78 10.40 -11.88 23.53
C ASP A 78 11.76 -11.23 23.84
N ALA A 79 12.66 -11.19 22.86
CA ALA A 79 13.97 -10.56 22.98
C ALA A 79 13.95 -9.04 22.85
N GLY A 80 13.13 -8.50 21.96
CA GLY A 80 13.12 -7.07 21.58
C GLY A 80 11.82 -6.33 21.88
N GLY A 81 10.80 -7.01 22.39
CA GLY A 81 9.51 -6.42 22.75
C GLY A 81 8.74 -5.83 21.57
N VAL A 82 7.90 -4.84 21.88
CA VAL A 82 7.04 -4.15 20.91
C VAL A 82 7.86 -3.52 19.79
N VAL A 83 9.03 -2.99 20.07
CA VAL A 83 9.89 -2.33 19.07
C VAL A 83 10.35 -3.34 18.02
N ALA A 84 10.80 -4.52 18.42
CA ALA A 84 11.18 -5.58 17.47
C ALA A 84 10.00 -6.02 16.60
N PHE A 85 8.82 -6.13 17.18
CA PHE A 85 7.59 -6.43 16.42
C PHE A 85 7.30 -5.36 15.37
N LEU A 86 7.36 -4.07 15.71
CA LEU A 86 7.09 -2.98 14.80
C LEU A 86 8.13 -2.91 13.67
N MET A 87 9.41 -3.08 14.00
CA MET A 87 10.48 -3.12 13.00
C MET A 87 10.34 -4.30 12.03
N LEU A 88 10.02 -5.49 12.53
CA LEU A 88 9.78 -6.67 11.71
C LEU A 88 8.56 -6.49 10.81
N SER A 89 7.46 -5.96 11.36
CA SER A 89 6.25 -5.69 10.59
C SER A 89 6.50 -4.67 9.48
N THR A 90 7.29 -3.63 9.75
CA THR A 90 7.72 -2.66 8.75
C THR A 90 8.60 -3.31 7.67
N ALA A 91 9.56 -4.15 8.08
CA ALA A 91 10.43 -4.87 7.14
C ALA A 91 9.64 -5.83 6.25
N ILE A 92 8.67 -6.55 6.78
CA ILE A 92 7.77 -7.42 6.00
C ILE A 92 6.93 -6.57 5.05
N GLY A 93 6.46 -5.40 5.47
CA GLY A 93 5.78 -4.44 4.61
C GLY A 93 6.65 -4.01 3.43
N VAL A 94 7.92 -3.69 3.68
CA VAL A 94 8.86 -3.22 2.66
C VAL A 94 9.26 -4.32 1.67
N PHE A 95 9.56 -5.51 2.15
CA PHE A 95 10.19 -6.57 1.35
C PHE A 95 9.25 -7.73 0.98
N GLY A 96 8.10 -7.84 1.66
CA GLY A 96 7.23 -9.01 1.50
C GLY A 96 6.47 -9.04 0.19
N ILE A 97 5.74 -7.97 -0.12
CA ILE A 97 4.89 -7.89 -1.32
C ILE A 97 5.02 -6.51 -1.93
N SER A 98 5.76 -6.40 -3.01
CA SER A 98 5.92 -5.13 -3.70
C SER A 98 4.79 -4.88 -4.71
N GLY A 99 4.32 -3.64 -4.78
CA GLY A 99 3.45 -3.16 -5.86
C GLY A 99 1.95 -3.29 -5.64
N ALA A 100 1.49 -3.80 -4.50
CA ALA A 100 0.07 -3.99 -4.22
C ALA A 100 -0.54 -2.90 -3.29
N GLY A 101 0.25 -1.93 -2.83
CA GLY A 101 -0.20 -0.76 -2.05
C GLY A 101 -1.25 -1.06 -0.98
N VAL A 102 -2.51 -0.72 -1.25
CA VAL A 102 -3.62 -0.90 -0.30
C VAL A 102 -3.90 -2.37 0.03
N ALA A 103 -3.77 -3.28 -0.95
CA ALA A 103 -3.96 -4.71 -0.73
C ALA A 103 -2.87 -5.27 0.20
N GLN A 104 -1.64 -4.82 0.04
CA GLN A 104 -0.52 -5.14 0.92
C GLN A 104 -0.78 -4.65 2.35
N ALA A 105 -1.24 -3.41 2.51
CA ALA A 105 -1.58 -2.84 3.81
C ALA A 105 -2.67 -3.65 4.51
N LYS A 106 -3.72 -4.02 3.78
CA LYS A 106 -4.81 -4.85 4.32
C LYS A 106 -4.28 -6.22 4.75
N MET A 107 -3.48 -6.88 3.93
CA MET A 107 -2.94 -8.20 4.25
C MET A 107 -2.05 -8.17 5.49
N ILE A 108 -1.16 -7.20 5.61
CA ILE A 108 -0.30 -7.04 6.77
C ILE A 108 -1.13 -6.74 8.01
N HIS A 109 -2.15 -5.90 7.88
CA HIS A 109 -3.06 -5.61 8.98
C HIS A 109 -3.79 -6.87 9.46
N ASP A 110 -4.43 -7.61 8.56
CA ASP A 110 -5.21 -8.81 8.90
C ASP A 110 -4.31 -9.91 9.50
N LEU A 111 -3.08 -10.04 8.99
CA LEU A 111 -2.09 -11.00 9.45
C LEU A 111 -1.61 -10.71 10.88
N PHE A 112 -1.30 -9.46 11.17
CA PHE A 112 -0.65 -9.08 12.43
C PHE A 112 -1.60 -8.49 13.47
N LEU A 113 -2.87 -8.23 13.14
CA LEU A 113 -3.84 -7.68 14.07
C LEU A 113 -3.95 -8.47 15.39
N PRO A 114 -3.96 -9.80 15.40
CA PRO A 114 -3.97 -10.56 16.66
C PRO A 114 -2.75 -10.25 17.56
N LEU A 115 -1.57 -10.10 16.97
CA LEU A 115 -0.35 -9.75 17.72
C LEU A 115 -0.35 -8.28 18.17
N VAL A 116 -0.88 -7.38 17.36
CA VAL A 116 -1.06 -5.96 17.71
C VAL A 116 -1.93 -5.81 18.96
N VAL A 117 -3.02 -6.57 19.03
CA VAL A 117 -3.92 -6.59 20.19
C VAL A 117 -3.22 -7.24 21.40
N LEU A 118 -2.56 -8.36 21.20
CA LEU A 118 -1.83 -9.08 22.27
C LEU A 118 -0.75 -8.20 22.90
N LEU A 119 0.02 -7.49 22.09
CA LEU A 119 1.09 -6.60 22.53
C LEU A 119 0.59 -5.21 22.98
N SER A 120 -0.72 -5.00 22.98
CA SER A 120 -1.35 -3.72 23.33
C SER A 120 -0.78 -2.51 22.57
N VAL A 121 -0.41 -2.72 21.31
CA VAL A 121 0.08 -1.64 20.42
C VAL A 121 -1.07 -0.69 20.11
N LYS A 122 -0.83 0.61 20.29
CA LYS A 122 -1.83 1.63 19.94
C LYS A 122 -2.11 1.60 18.43
N MET A 123 -3.39 1.65 18.07
CA MET A 123 -3.81 1.57 16.66
C MET A 123 -3.25 2.70 15.80
N ASP A 124 -3.00 3.87 16.37
CA ASP A 124 -2.39 5.00 15.66
C ASP A 124 -0.94 4.69 15.26
N ILE A 125 -0.17 4.08 16.16
CA ILE A 125 1.21 3.65 15.89
C ILE A 125 1.18 2.52 14.85
N TRP A 126 0.27 1.57 14.99
CA TRP A 126 0.12 0.47 14.02
C TRP A 126 -0.24 0.98 12.63
N ALA A 127 -1.16 1.92 12.53
CA ALA A 127 -1.53 2.56 11.26
C ALA A 127 -0.33 3.27 10.62
N LEU A 128 0.50 3.95 11.42
CA LEU A 128 1.72 4.59 10.94
C LEU A 128 2.73 3.55 10.39
N VAL A 129 2.94 2.46 11.12
CA VAL A 129 3.85 1.36 10.70
C VAL A 129 3.41 0.75 9.38
N ILE A 130 2.12 0.46 9.21
CA ILE A 130 1.58 -0.05 7.95
C ILE A 130 1.76 0.96 6.84
N LEU A 131 1.40 2.22 7.08
CA LEU A 131 1.49 3.28 6.08
C LEU A 131 2.93 3.44 5.60
N VAL A 132 3.87 3.53 6.52
CA VAL A 132 5.30 3.67 6.22
C VAL A 132 5.82 2.44 5.50
N GLY A 133 5.56 1.24 6.01
CA GLY A 133 6.00 -0.01 5.39
C GLY A 133 5.51 -0.17 3.95
N CYS A 134 4.24 0.14 3.69
CA CYS A 134 3.67 0.04 2.34
C CYS A 134 4.14 1.15 1.41
N GLN A 135 4.35 2.37 1.89
CA GLN A 135 4.80 3.50 1.07
C GLN A 135 6.27 3.39 0.68
N ILE A 136 7.12 2.85 1.54
CA ILE A 136 8.55 2.68 1.24
C ILE A 136 8.77 1.76 0.04
N THR A 137 7.90 0.79 -0.21
CA THR A 137 8.01 -0.11 -1.37
C THR A 137 8.05 0.62 -2.71
N PHE A 138 7.41 1.80 -2.81
CA PHE A 138 7.42 2.62 -4.02
C PHE A 138 8.81 3.14 -4.39
N PHE A 139 9.73 3.19 -3.44
CA PHE A 139 11.08 3.72 -3.65
C PHE A 139 12.14 2.64 -3.77
N VAL A 140 11.89 1.44 -3.26
CA VAL A 140 12.88 0.34 -3.17
C VAL A 140 12.83 -0.59 -4.38
N THR A 141 11.65 -0.77 -4.95
CA THR A 141 11.42 -1.70 -6.07
C THR A 141 10.83 -0.98 -7.27
N PRO A 142 11.17 -1.38 -8.51
CA PRO A 142 10.58 -0.80 -9.71
C PRO A 142 9.12 -1.23 -9.86
N THR A 143 8.24 -0.59 -9.11
CA THR A 143 6.80 -0.79 -9.16
C THR A 143 6.16 -0.03 -10.31
N VAL A 144 4.90 -0.36 -10.63
CA VAL A 144 4.11 0.37 -11.64
C VAL A 144 4.03 1.86 -11.31
N ASP A 145 3.92 2.19 -10.01
CA ASP A 145 3.86 3.58 -9.56
C ASP A 145 5.18 4.33 -9.79
N MET A 146 6.32 3.67 -9.50
CA MET A 146 7.64 4.25 -9.79
C MET A 146 7.79 4.50 -11.29
N VAL A 147 7.48 3.51 -12.12
CA VAL A 147 7.58 3.62 -13.58
C VAL A 147 6.62 4.68 -14.12
N GLY A 148 5.41 4.78 -13.56
CA GLY A 148 4.44 5.82 -13.89
C GLY A 148 4.96 7.23 -13.58
N ASN A 149 5.49 7.43 -12.37
CA ASN A 149 6.07 8.72 -11.96
C ASN A 149 7.31 9.09 -12.80
N MET A 150 8.16 8.12 -13.13
CA MET A 150 9.29 8.32 -14.03
C MET A 150 8.83 8.71 -15.43
N GLY A 151 7.75 8.10 -15.92
CA GLY A 151 7.13 8.46 -17.21
C GLY A 151 6.64 9.90 -17.22
N LEU A 152 5.98 10.34 -16.16
CA LEU A 152 5.54 11.75 -16.00
C LEU A 152 6.74 12.71 -15.95
N ALA A 153 7.80 12.33 -15.24
CA ALA A 153 9.05 13.10 -15.16
C ALA A 153 9.91 13.00 -16.43
N ARG A 154 9.50 12.22 -17.43
CA ARG A 154 10.27 11.91 -18.66
C ARG A 154 11.66 11.35 -18.36
N SER A 155 11.83 10.69 -17.21
CA SER A 155 13.08 10.06 -16.79
C SER A 155 13.11 8.59 -17.22
N LYS A 156 14.27 8.12 -17.68
CA LYS A 156 14.52 6.72 -18.02
C LYS A 156 15.57 6.07 -17.10
N ASP A 157 16.12 6.83 -16.17
CA ASP A 157 17.20 6.36 -15.29
C ASP A 157 16.64 5.70 -14.02
N ILE A 158 16.27 4.43 -14.14
CA ILE A 158 15.77 3.61 -13.03
C ILE A 158 16.85 3.45 -11.95
N LYS A 159 18.14 3.37 -12.32
CA LYS A 159 19.22 3.18 -11.35
C LYS A 159 19.36 4.39 -10.42
N ALA A 160 19.33 5.59 -10.98
CA ALA A 160 19.38 6.81 -10.17
C ALA A 160 18.13 6.93 -9.27
N MET A 161 16.95 6.57 -9.77
CA MET A 161 15.70 6.57 -9.01
C MET A 161 15.78 5.60 -7.83
N LEU A 162 16.23 4.36 -8.04
CA LEU A 162 16.40 3.37 -6.99
C LEU A 162 17.46 3.80 -5.97
N LYS A 163 18.60 4.33 -6.43
CA LYS A 163 19.66 4.80 -5.53
C LYS A 163 19.16 5.89 -4.58
N ASN A 164 18.41 6.85 -5.09
CA ASN A 164 17.82 7.91 -4.26
C ASN A 164 16.70 7.38 -3.38
N GLY A 165 15.92 6.43 -3.88
CA GLY A 165 14.84 5.76 -3.15
C GLY A 165 15.36 5.01 -1.93
N TRP A 166 16.51 4.33 -2.03
CA TRP A 166 17.14 3.67 -0.89
C TRP A 166 17.52 4.63 0.23
N VAL A 167 17.98 5.84 -0.10
CA VAL A 167 18.28 6.87 0.91
C VAL A 167 17.02 7.26 1.66
N ILE A 168 15.92 7.52 0.94
CA ILE A 168 14.61 7.83 1.54
C ILE A 168 14.15 6.68 2.43
N THR A 169 14.28 5.45 1.95
CA THR A 169 13.89 4.24 2.68
C THR A 169 14.64 4.11 4.01
N ILE A 170 15.96 4.27 4.00
CA ILE A 170 16.78 4.19 5.22
C ILE A 170 16.37 5.28 6.21
N VAL A 171 16.23 6.53 5.75
CA VAL A 171 15.81 7.64 6.62
C VAL A 171 14.43 7.37 7.23
N THR A 172 13.49 6.89 6.44
CA THR A 172 12.13 6.59 6.92
C THR A 172 12.12 5.42 7.90
N PHE A 173 12.94 4.40 7.64
CA PHE A 173 13.07 3.23 8.52
C PHE A 173 13.68 3.58 9.89
N VAL A 174 14.58 4.55 9.92
CA VAL A 174 15.17 5.08 11.18
C VAL A 174 14.17 5.95 11.94
N TYR A 175 13.24 6.59 11.21
CA TYR A 175 12.23 7.46 11.82
C TYR A 175 11.10 6.67 12.51
N VAL A 176 10.76 5.47 12.03
CA VAL A 176 9.72 4.58 12.60
C VAL A 176 10.26 3.79 13.78
#